data_5945564ea7ab478d4d7cb9ee9b447cdd
#
_entry.id   5945564ea7ab478d4d7cb9ee9b447cdd
#
_cell.length_a   1.000
_cell.length_b   1.000
_cell.length_c   1.000
_cell.angle_alpha   90.00
_cell.angle_beta   90.00
_cell.angle_gamma   90.00
#
_symmetry.space_group_name_H-M   'P 1'
#
loop_
_entity.id
_entity.type
_entity.pdbx_description
1 polymer ?
#
loop_
_entity_poly.entity_id
_entity_poly.type
_entity_poly.pdbx_seq_one_letter_code
_entity_poly.pdbx_strand_id
1 'polypeptide(L)'
;MTSIFKLSFKIIGQIIFVIIFFSTLQAKNLDKFDKANHISDYLAGILLLNDNRYDESYKFLKKLNGLESSYTNYSVKYLYSLINSGSFNEAVNFSKKLKKRGWMFLRAI
;
A
#
# COMPACT_ATOMS: atom_id res chain seq x y z
N MET A 1 20.98 -14.10 49.15
CA MET A 1 19.95 -14.55 48.20
C MET A 1 19.01 -13.45 47.75
N THR A 2 18.59 -12.54 48.63
CA THR A 2 17.69 -11.41 48.25
C THR A 2 18.33 -10.39 47.29
N SER A 3 19.67 -10.22 47.28
CA SER A 3 20.37 -9.31 46.40
C SER A 3 20.45 -9.82 44.95
N ILE A 4 20.48 -11.14 44.76
CA ILE A 4 20.49 -11.76 43.43
C ILE A 4 19.12 -11.63 42.78
N PHE A 5 18.04 -11.76 43.53
CA PHE A 5 16.68 -11.54 43.05
C PHE A 5 16.44 -10.10 42.62
N LYS A 6 16.95 -9.12 43.34
CA LYS A 6 16.85 -7.71 42.97
C LYS A 6 17.63 -7.36 41.70
N LEU A 7 18.81 -7.97 41.51
CA LEU A 7 19.62 -7.78 40.31
C LEU A 7 18.94 -8.41 39.08
N SER A 8 18.35 -9.59 39.17
CA SER A 8 17.66 -10.25 38.08
C SER A 8 16.38 -9.47 37.69
N PHE A 9 15.68 -8.87 38.64
CA PHE A 9 14.52 -8.04 38.37
C PHE A 9 14.90 -6.76 37.58
N LYS A 10 16.01 -6.10 37.91
CA LYS A 10 16.51 -4.95 37.17
C LYS A 10 16.90 -5.31 35.73
N ILE A 11 17.58 -6.44 35.56
CA ILE A 11 18.00 -6.91 34.23
C ILE A 11 16.79 -7.25 33.36
N ILE A 12 15.80 -7.93 33.91
CA ILE A 12 14.56 -8.28 33.21
C ILE A 12 13.80 -7.03 32.79
N GLY A 13 13.69 -6.03 33.69
CA GLY A 13 13.04 -4.75 33.37
C GLY A 13 13.73 -4.00 32.24
N GLN A 14 15.06 -4.01 32.22
CA GLN A 14 15.83 -3.36 31.14
C GLN A 14 15.65 -4.10 29.81
N ILE A 15 15.64 -5.41 29.82
CA ILE A 15 15.41 -6.21 28.60
C ILE A 15 14.03 -5.95 28.03
N ILE A 16 12.99 -5.91 28.87
CA ILE A 16 11.62 -5.61 28.45
C ILE A 16 11.53 -4.21 27.86
N PHE A 17 12.18 -3.22 28.48
CA PHE A 17 12.21 -1.84 27.99
C PHE A 17 12.86 -1.75 26.61
N VAL A 18 13.98 -2.44 26.39
CA VAL A 18 14.68 -2.47 25.10
C VAL A 18 13.80 -3.13 24.03
N ILE A 19 13.11 -4.23 24.36
CA ILE A 19 12.21 -4.92 23.42
C ILE A 19 11.06 -4.01 23.00
N ILE A 20 10.45 -3.27 23.94
CA ILE A 20 9.38 -2.32 23.63
C ILE A 20 9.90 -1.18 22.74
N PHE A 21 11.09 -0.68 23.00
CA PHE A 21 11.71 0.38 22.20
C PHE A 21 12.01 -0.07 20.77
N PHE A 22 12.54 -1.29 20.61
CA PHE A 22 12.80 -1.85 19.27
C PHE A 22 11.51 -2.12 18.48
N SER A 23 10.44 -2.56 19.13
CA SER A 23 9.17 -2.79 18.45
C SER A 23 8.54 -1.50 17.91
N THR A 24 8.67 -0.38 18.64
CA THR A 24 8.20 0.92 18.14
C THR A 24 9.02 1.43 16.96
N LEU A 25 10.33 1.17 16.93
CA LEU A 25 11.20 1.53 15.80
C LEU A 25 10.85 0.73 14.55
N GLN A 26 10.57 -0.57 14.70
CA GLN A 26 10.16 -1.42 13.56
C GLN A 26 8.84 -0.98 12.96
N ALA A 27 7.87 -0.55 13.76
CA ALA A 27 6.59 -0.06 13.28
C ALA A 27 6.75 1.18 12.40
N LYS A 28 7.60 2.14 12.79
CA LYS A 28 7.90 3.33 11.98
C LYS A 28 8.60 2.98 10.66
N ASN A 29 9.51 2.01 10.68
CA ASN A 29 10.20 1.58 9.46
C ASN A 29 9.26 0.88 8.49
N LEU A 30 8.30 0.08 8.98
CA LEU A 30 7.31 -0.58 8.16
C LEU A 30 6.43 0.41 7.38
N ASP A 31 5.99 1.51 8.02
CA ASP A 31 5.22 2.55 7.34
C ASP A 31 6.00 3.20 6.20
N LYS A 32 7.29 3.47 6.39
CA LYS A 32 8.15 4.03 5.35
C LYS A 32 8.33 3.06 4.19
N PHE A 33 8.53 1.78 4.49
CA PHE A 33 8.67 0.74 3.47
C PHE A 33 7.38 0.56 2.66
N ASP A 34 6.22 0.59 3.31
CA ASP A 34 4.92 0.48 2.63
C ASP A 34 4.71 1.64 1.66
N LYS A 35 5.00 2.87 2.07
CA LYS A 35 4.88 4.04 1.20
C LYS A 35 5.85 3.96 0.02
N ALA A 36 7.10 3.55 0.26
CA ALA A 36 8.08 3.39 -0.81
C ALA A 36 7.68 2.30 -1.78
N ASN A 37 7.13 1.18 -1.29
CA ASN A 37 6.62 0.10 -2.12
C ASN A 37 5.42 0.56 -2.96
N HIS A 38 4.52 1.35 -2.41
CA HIS A 38 3.38 1.90 -3.15
C HIS A 38 3.83 2.82 -4.28
N ILE A 39 4.78 3.70 -4.03
CA ILE A 39 5.34 4.59 -5.05
C ILE A 39 6.01 3.77 -6.16
N SER A 40 6.80 2.77 -5.77
CA SER A 40 7.47 1.87 -6.71
C SER A 40 6.46 1.10 -7.56
N ASP A 41 5.41 0.55 -6.97
CA ASP A 41 4.35 -0.17 -7.68
C ASP A 41 3.61 0.74 -8.66
N TYR A 42 3.35 1.99 -8.26
CA TYR A 42 2.68 2.97 -9.12
C TYR A 42 3.55 3.29 -10.35
N LEU A 43 4.83 3.58 -10.13
CA LEU A 43 5.76 3.89 -11.22
C LEU A 43 5.95 2.70 -12.16
N ALA A 44 6.10 1.51 -11.61
CA ALA A 44 6.22 0.29 -12.41
C ALA A 44 4.96 0.05 -13.25
N GLY A 45 3.79 0.23 -12.66
CA GLY A 45 2.52 0.10 -13.37
C GLY A 45 2.39 1.07 -14.53
N ILE A 46 2.80 2.34 -14.33
CA ILE A 46 2.74 3.37 -15.37
C ILE A 46 3.73 3.08 -16.49
N LEU A 47 4.96 2.68 -16.16
CA LEU A 47 5.98 2.35 -17.16
C LEU A 47 5.53 1.18 -18.03
N LEU A 48 4.98 0.15 -17.42
CA LEU A 48 4.44 -1.01 -18.16
C LEU A 48 3.24 -0.63 -19.01
N LEU A 49 2.40 0.29 -18.54
CA LEU A 49 1.27 0.80 -19.31
C LEU A 49 1.75 1.53 -20.56
N ASN A 50 2.80 2.35 -20.43
CA ASN A 50 3.39 3.06 -21.56
C ASN A 50 4.01 2.12 -22.60
N ASP A 51 4.48 0.94 -22.14
CA ASP A 51 5.03 -0.10 -23.01
C ASP A 51 3.96 -1.03 -23.59
N ASN A 52 2.69 -0.74 -23.34
CA ASN A 52 1.55 -1.58 -23.75
C ASN A 52 1.55 -2.98 -23.13
N ARG A 53 2.20 -3.13 -21.99
CA ARG A 53 2.23 -4.40 -21.24
C ARG A 53 1.13 -4.38 -20.17
N TYR A 54 -0.10 -4.46 -20.63
CA TYR A 54 -1.30 -4.25 -19.80
C TYR A 54 -1.47 -5.33 -18.72
N ASP A 55 -1.19 -6.59 -19.03
CA ASP A 55 -1.32 -7.69 -18.07
C ASP A 55 -0.39 -7.52 -16.86
N GLU A 56 0.82 -7.05 -17.09
CA GLU A 56 1.78 -6.81 -16.02
C GLU A 56 1.47 -5.51 -15.31
N SER A 57 1.06 -4.48 -16.05
CA SER A 57 0.72 -3.17 -15.49
C SER A 57 -0.38 -3.27 -14.45
N TYR A 58 -1.50 -3.94 -14.77
CA TYR A 58 -2.62 -4.00 -13.83
C TYR A 58 -2.25 -4.73 -12.54
N LYS A 59 -1.34 -5.69 -12.58
CA LYS A 59 -0.88 -6.41 -11.38
C LYS A 59 -0.20 -5.48 -10.39
N PHE A 60 0.60 -4.54 -10.87
CA PHE A 60 1.22 -3.52 -10.01
C PHE A 60 0.20 -2.51 -9.51
N LEU A 61 -0.66 -2.01 -10.39
CA LEU A 61 -1.66 -1.01 -10.03
C LEU A 61 -2.73 -1.56 -9.09
N LYS A 62 -3.05 -2.85 -9.18
CA LYS A 62 -4.01 -3.52 -8.28
C LYS A 62 -3.59 -3.43 -6.81
N LYS A 63 -2.30 -3.46 -6.53
CA LYS A 63 -1.77 -3.35 -5.17
C LYS A 63 -2.10 -2.01 -4.51
N LEU A 64 -2.41 -0.99 -5.30
CA LEU A 64 -2.75 0.34 -4.84
C LEU A 64 -4.26 0.57 -4.69
N ASN A 65 -5.07 -0.47 -4.86
CA ASN A 65 -6.52 -0.38 -4.72
C ASN A 65 -6.88 0.09 -3.30
N GLY A 66 -7.64 1.16 -3.21
CA GLY A 66 -7.96 1.83 -1.94
C GLY A 66 -7.17 3.11 -1.71
N LEU A 67 -6.12 3.37 -2.49
CA LEU A 67 -5.27 4.56 -2.36
C LEU A 67 -5.50 5.56 -3.50
N GLU A 68 -6.69 5.55 -4.09
CA GLU A 68 -7.03 6.37 -5.27
C GLU A 68 -6.84 7.87 -5.02
N SER A 69 -7.09 8.33 -3.80
CA SER A 69 -6.93 9.74 -3.43
C SER A 69 -5.46 10.16 -3.32
N SER A 70 -4.53 9.21 -3.16
CA SER A 70 -3.12 9.50 -2.96
C SER A 70 -2.33 9.64 -4.26
N TYR A 71 -2.86 9.14 -5.38
CA TYR A 71 -2.17 9.12 -6.66
C TYR A 71 -3.04 9.73 -7.76
N THR A 72 -2.52 10.77 -8.39
CA THR A 72 -3.22 11.47 -9.47
C THR A 72 -3.41 10.54 -10.67
N ASN A 73 -4.64 10.50 -11.18
CA ASN A 73 -5.00 9.69 -12.36
C ASN A 73 -4.84 8.18 -12.17
N TYR A 74 -4.62 7.70 -10.94
CA TYR A 74 -4.52 6.26 -10.68
C TYR A 74 -5.75 5.50 -11.18
N SER A 75 -6.94 5.99 -10.86
CA SER A 75 -8.20 5.32 -11.20
C SER A 75 -8.37 5.16 -12.71
N VAL A 76 -8.05 6.20 -13.48
CA VAL A 76 -8.12 6.16 -14.94
C VAL A 76 -7.12 5.17 -15.51
N LYS A 77 -5.89 5.21 -15.02
CA LYS A 77 -4.82 4.32 -15.50
C LYS A 77 -5.08 2.86 -15.14
N TYR A 78 -5.61 2.61 -13.94
CA TYR A 78 -5.98 1.27 -13.52
C TYR A 78 -7.12 0.70 -14.37
N LEU A 79 -8.17 1.49 -14.59
CA LEU A 79 -9.26 1.10 -15.49
C LEU A 79 -8.76 0.81 -16.92
N TYR A 80 -7.89 1.67 -17.42
CA TYR A 80 -7.30 1.49 -18.75
C TYR A 80 -6.53 0.17 -18.85
N SER A 81 -5.73 -0.16 -17.84
CA SER A 81 -4.99 -1.41 -17.80
C SER A 81 -5.91 -2.63 -17.73
N LEU A 82 -6.98 -2.56 -16.94
CA LEU A 82 -7.96 -3.65 -16.82
C LEU A 82 -8.68 -3.90 -18.14
N ILE A 83 -9.12 -2.85 -18.81
CA ILE A 83 -9.84 -2.97 -20.09
C ILE A 83 -8.93 -3.56 -21.16
N ASN A 84 -7.70 -3.08 -21.25
CA ASN A 84 -6.76 -3.53 -22.28
C ASN A 84 -6.18 -4.92 -21.99
N SER A 85 -6.18 -5.38 -20.75
CA SER A 85 -5.77 -6.74 -20.39
C SER A 85 -6.91 -7.76 -20.53
N GLY A 86 -8.14 -7.31 -20.84
CA GLY A 86 -9.30 -8.17 -20.94
C GLY A 86 -9.99 -8.49 -19.62
N SER A 87 -9.62 -7.82 -18.53
CA SER A 87 -10.20 -8.02 -17.20
C SER A 87 -11.47 -7.18 -17.02
N PHE A 88 -12.47 -7.40 -17.85
CA PHE A 88 -13.67 -6.55 -17.89
C PHE A 88 -14.50 -6.62 -16.61
N ASN A 89 -14.62 -7.80 -15.99
CA ASN A 89 -15.37 -7.95 -14.75
C ASN A 89 -14.75 -7.11 -13.62
N GLU A 90 -13.43 -7.13 -13.50
CA GLU A 90 -12.71 -6.30 -12.52
C GLU A 90 -12.87 -4.81 -12.81
N ALA A 91 -12.85 -4.43 -14.10
CA ALA A 91 -13.05 -3.03 -14.51
C ALA A 91 -14.45 -2.54 -14.14
N VAL A 92 -15.48 -3.34 -14.36
CA VAL A 92 -16.85 -3.00 -13.99
C VAL A 92 -16.98 -2.85 -12.47
N ASN A 93 -16.42 -3.80 -11.71
CA ASN A 93 -16.46 -3.76 -10.25
C ASN A 93 -15.73 -2.53 -9.69
N PHE A 94 -14.59 -2.19 -10.25
CA PHE A 94 -13.85 -1.00 -9.85
C PHE A 94 -14.61 0.28 -10.16
N SER A 95 -15.23 0.37 -11.34
CA SER A 95 -16.07 1.52 -11.73
C SER A 95 -17.24 1.71 -10.77
N LYS A 96 -17.88 0.61 -10.34
CA LYS A 96 -18.97 0.66 -9.37
C LYS A 96 -18.49 1.18 -8.02
N LYS A 97 -17.30 0.79 -7.56
CA LYS A 97 -16.69 1.29 -6.33
C LYS A 97 -16.43 2.80 -6.41
N LEU A 98 -15.91 3.27 -7.53
CA LEU A 98 -15.66 4.70 -7.75
C LEU A 98 -16.98 5.49 -7.70
N LYS A 99 -18.01 4.99 -8.34
CA LYS A 99 -19.33 5.62 -8.33
C LYS A 99 -19.91 5.72 -6.93
N LYS A 100 -19.79 4.66 -6.12
CA LYS A 100 -20.25 4.64 -4.73
C LYS A 100 -19.54 5.68 -3.87
N ARG A 101 -18.25 5.92 -4.13
CA ARG A 101 -17.44 6.90 -3.39
C ARG A 101 -17.72 8.33 -3.84
N GLY A 102 -18.56 8.53 -4.85
CA GLY A 102 -18.92 9.86 -5.35
C GLY A 102 -17.73 10.60 -5.97
N TRP A 103 -16.91 9.89 -6.72
CA TRP A 103 -15.72 10.48 -7.35
C TRP A 103 -16.10 11.62 -8.29
N MET A 104 -15.60 12.80 -7.98
CA MET A 104 -15.98 14.05 -8.61
C MET A 104 -15.53 14.15 -10.07
N PHE A 105 -14.49 13.42 -10.47
CA PHE A 105 -14.00 13.48 -11.84
C PHE A 105 -15.02 12.95 -12.86
N LEU A 106 -15.88 12.02 -12.44
CA LEU A 106 -16.96 11.51 -13.29
C LEU A 106 -18.06 12.57 -13.53
N ARG A 107 -18.18 13.54 -12.63
CA ARG A 107 -19.12 14.65 -12.76
C ARG A 107 -18.55 15.81 -13.56
N ALA A 108 -17.23 15.90 -13.67
CA ALA A 108 -16.56 16.94 -14.45
C ALA A 108 -16.53 16.65 -15.95
N ILE A 109 -16.86 15.42 -16.31
CA ILE A 109 -16.98 15.02 -17.71
C ILE A 109 -18.43 15.19 -18.14
#